data_1fb50c4e401072cde43b8cf4c41eb37c
#
_entry.id   1fb50c4e401072cde43b8cf4c41eb37c
#
_cell.length_a   1.000
_cell.length_b   1.000
_cell.length_c   1.000
_cell.angle_alpha   90.00
_cell.angle_beta   90.00
_cell.angle_gamma   90.00
#
_symmetry.space_group_name_H-M   'P 1'
#
loop_
_entity.id
_entity.type
_entity.pdbx_description
1 polymer ?
#
loop_
_entity_poly.entity_id
_entity_poly.type
_entity_poly.pdbx_seq_one_letter_code
_entity_poly.pdbx_strand_id
1 'polypeptide(L)'
;MARFLLGANYWPRSSAMSVWSRFDLGEIDEDFARMAGLGLDVVRFFLLWEAFQPQPDAVDASALERFVSVLDRAHAHKLRAMPTLFCGHMSGVNWLPAWTLDRSSHSQRFRTISGGVVSRYGIGDFYRGDLLEAQRFFARTIGACAREHAAILAWDLGNEFSNLRVPRSPAEAAHWSGALTHDLFESSNIGATGGLHGEDLGEDRHIRPSSIAESWPYATMHGYPAYSPFARSADDPEVVPFLYELTGSFSRKRVLFSEFGTPVCPPGARLVAGKPCLDDEEGGAYARAVLPRLQARGALGAFWWCWTDYDPALASAPPFDEAPHELRFGMLRADGSERPVARAFAEFARERRPLADAPPPIADEAEYYAGLPASLPQVYAKYRERHSF
;
A
#
# COMPACT_ATOMS: atom_id res chain seq x y z
N MET A 1 5.57 24.70 -8.23
CA MET A 1 4.35 23.91 -8.52
C MET A 1 4.53 22.50 -7.98
N ALA A 2 3.49 21.91 -7.38
CA ALA A 2 3.53 20.53 -6.96
C ALA A 2 3.75 19.61 -8.16
N ARG A 3 4.63 18.63 -8.05
CA ARG A 3 4.92 17.67 -9.12
C ARG A 3 4.31 16.31 -8.77
N PHE A 4 3.98 15.53 -9.79
CA PHE A 4 3.53 14.16 -9.65
C PHE A 4 4.63 13.30 -9.00
N LEU A 5 4.33 12.63 -7.90
CA LEU A 5 5.28 11.82 -7.15
C LEU A 5 5.39 10.41 -7.74
N LEU A 6 6.59 9.96 -7.97
CA LEU A 6 6.88 8.57 -8.34
C LEU A 6 7.46 7.84 -7.14
N GLY A 7 6.98 6.61 -6.90
CA GLY A 7 7.49 5.82 -5.80
C GLY A 7 7.48 4.32 -6.06
N ALA A 8 8.06 3.60 -5.12
CA ALA A 8 7.98 2.16 -5.05
C ALA A 8 7.62 1.72 -3.64
N ASN A 9 6.89 0.62 -3.56
CA ASN A 9 6.68 -0.13 -2.33
C ASN A 9 7.90 -1.01 -2.07
N TYR A 10 8.38 -1.05 -0.86
CA TYR A 10 9.68 -1.62 -0.54
C TYR A 10 9.65 -2.66 0.58
N TRP A 11 10.11 -3.83 0.24
CA TRP A 11 10.68 -4.84 1.09
C TRP A 11 12.02 -5.25 0.47
N PRO A 12 13.09 -5.49 1.25
CA PRO A 12 14.37 -5.96 0.70
C PRO A 12 14.23 -7.31 0.01
N ARG A 13 14.99 -7.52 -1.05
CA ARG A 13 15.01 -8.76 -1.83
C ARG A 13 15.32 -9.98 -0.98
N SER A 14 16.35 -9.86 -0.12
CA SER A 14 16.91 -10.99 0.64
C SER A 14 16.04 -11.44 1.81
N SER A 15 15.21 -10.56 2.36
CA SER A 15 14.50 -10.79 3.62
C SER A 15 12.99 -10.61 3.54
N ALA A 16 12.48 -9.90 2.54
CA ALA A 16 11.04 -9.59 2.39
C ALA A 16 10.44 -9.12 3.73
N MET A 17 9.32 -9.71 4.18
CA MET A 17 8.63 -9.35 5.42
C MET A 17 9.46 -9.62 6.69
N SER A 18 10.58 -10.36 6.59
CA SER A 18 11.49 -10.61 7.70
C SER A 18 12.55 -9.52 7.90
N VAL A 19 12.49 -8.40 7.18
CA VAL A 19 13.52 -7.34 7.20
C VAL A 19 13.88 -6.88 8.61
N TRP A 20 12.92 -6.72 9.50
CA TRP A 20 13.17 -6.19 10.85
C TRP A 20 13.91 -7.18 11.76
N SER A 21 13.81 -8.49 11.49
CA SER A 21 14.56 -9.54 12.16
C SER A 21 15.86 -9.92 11.43
N ARG A 22 15.91 -9.71 10.11
CA ARG A 22 17.07 -9.97 9.24
C ARG A 22 17.54 -8.65 8.60
N PHE A 23 17.83 -7.68 9.46
CA PHE A 23 18.10 -6.31 9.07
C PHE A 23 19.47 -6.16 8.42
N ASP A 24 19.48 -5.68 7.18
CA ASP A 24 20.68 -5.32 6.43
C ASP A 24 20.54 -3.87 5.91
N LEU A 25 21.19 -2.94 6.61
CA LEU A 25 21.19 -1.53 6.23
C LEU A 25 21.96 -1.28 4.92
N GLY A 26 22.93 -2.15 4.60
CA GLY A 26 23.70 -2.04 3.36
C GLY A 26 22.82 -2.31 2.13
N GLU A 27 22.03 -3.40 2.13
CA GLU A 27 21.05 -3.68 1.07
C GLU A 27 20.05 -2.54 0.92
N ILE A 28 19.55 -2.00 2.04
CA ILE A 28 18.58 -0.88 2.04
C ILE A 28 19.21 0.38 1.41
N ASP A 29 20.43 0.72 1.77
CA ASP A 29 21.15 1.89 1.26
C ASP A 29 21.39 1.80 -0.25
N GLU A 30 21.84 0.63 -0.73
CA GLU A 30 22.04 0.36 -2.16
C GLU A 30 20.74 0.46 -2.95
N ASP A 31 19.65 -0.11 -2.42
CA ASP A 31 18.33 -0.05 -3.05
C ASP A 31 17.81 1.40 -3.13
N PHE A 32 17.97 2.18 -2.07
CA PHE A 32 17.55 3.59 -2.06
C PHE A 32 18.39 4.44 -3.01
N ALA A 33 19.69 4.19 -3.12
CA ALA A 33 20.55 4.83 -4.12
C ALA A 33 20.06 4.55 -5.54
N ARG A 34 19.69 3.31 -5.84
CA ARG A 34 19.14 2.89 -7.14
C ARG A 34 17.77 3.49 -7.42
N MET A 35 16.87 3.53 -6.43
CA MET A 35 15.56 4.20 -6.56
C MET A 35 15.74 5.67 -6.94
N ALA A 36 16.60 6.38 -6.23
CA ALA A 36 16.92 7.78 -6.54
C ALA A 36 17.53 7.94 -7.93
N GLY A 37 18.41 7.02 -8.34
CA GLY A 37 19.02 6.99 -9.68
C GLY A 37 17.99 6.82 -10.81
N LEU A 38 16.90 6.07 -10.58
CA LEU A 38 15.78 5.95 -11.51
C LEU A 38 14.82 7.16 -11.49
N GLY A 39 15.06 8.13 -10.61
CA GLY A 39 14.24 9.33 -10.47
C GLY A 39 12.97 9.14 -9.67
N LEU A 40 12.90 8.13 -8.81
CA LEU A 40 11.83 8.00 -7.83
C LEU A 40 11.95 9.09 -6.75
N ASP A 41 10.83 9.49 -6.19
CA ASP A 41 10.71 10.53 -5.16
C ASP A 41 10.44 9.94 -3.79
N VAL A 42 9.74 8.79 -3.74
CA VAL A 42 9.17 8.24 -2.51
C VAL A 42 9.43 6.74 -2.42
N VAL A 43 9.83 6.30 -1.24
CA VAL A 43 9.80 4.89 -0.85
C VAL A 43 8.70 4.70 0.19
N ARG A 44 7.74 3.81 -0.09
CA ARG A 44 6.77 3.33 0.90
C ARG A 44 7.26 2.01 1.45
N PHE A 45 7.49 1.93 2.77
CA PHE A 45 7.98 0.72 3.44
C PHE A 45 7.17 0.46 4.71
N PHE A 46 7.29 -0.75 5.26
CA PHE A 46 6.29 -1.29 6.17
C PHE A 46 6.89 -1.64 7.52
N LEU A 47 6.25 -1.17 8.57
CA LEU A 47 6.58 -1.49 9.95
C LEU A 47 5.76 -2.71 10.35
N LEU A 48 6.35 -3.91 10.20
CA LEU A 48 5.68 -5.16 10.58
C LEU A 48 5.32 -5.10 12.06
N TRP A 49 4.02 -5.12 12.37
CA TRP A 49 3.52 -4.75 13.71
C TRP A 49 4.17 -5.57 14.83
N GLU A 50 4.28 -6.91 14.65
CA GLU A 50 4.89 -7.79 15.66
C GLU A 50 6.36 -7.49 15.94
N ALA A 51 7.11 -6.93 14.97
CA ALA A 51 8.51 -6.59 15.13
C ALA A 51 8.73 -5.30 15.93
N PHE A 52 7.75 -4.39 15.91
CA PHE A 52 7.84 -3.10 16.58
C PHE A 52 7.16 -3.07 17.94
N GLN A 53 6.02 -3.76 18.08
CA GLN A 53 5.22 -3.74 19.30
C GLN A 53 4.99 -5.17 19.81
N PRO A 54 5.98 -5.78 20.48
CA PRO A 54 5.90 -7.15 20.96
C PRO A 54 4.88 -7.36 22.09
N GLN A 55 4.50 -6.28 22.78
CA GLN A 55 3.47 -6.25 23.83
C GLN A 55 2.61 -4.99 23.64
N PRO A 56 1.36 -4.95 24.12
CA PRO A 56 0.44 -3.83 23.91
C PRO A 56 0.98 -2.49 24.45
N ASP A 57 1.81 -2.52 25.45
CA ASP A 57 2.39 -1.38 26.17
C ASP A 57 3.92 -1.26 26.02
N ALA A 58 4.54 -2.01 25.10
CA ALA A 58 5.99 -1.98 24.87
C ALA A 58 6.32 -1.90 23.39
N VAL A 59 7.21 -0.97 23.04
CA VAL A 59 7.80 -0.84 21.71
C VAL A 59 9.27 -1.25 21.76
N ASP A 60 9.72 -2.04 20.79
CA ASP A 60 11.09 -2.52 20.70
C ASP A 60 12.05 -1.38 20.33
N ALA A 61 12.99 -1.06 21.24
CA ALA A 61 13.95 0.02 21.05
C ALA A 61 14.87 -0.21 19.85
N SER A 62 15.28 -1.45 19.61
CA SER A 62 16.16 -1.78 18.49
C SER A 62 15.44 -1.66 17.14
N ALA A 63 14.16 -1.98 17.10
CA ALA A 63 13.33 -1.74 15.92
C ALA A 63 13.19 -0.23 15.63
N LEU A 64 13.04 0.60 16.67
CA LEU A 64 13.03 2.07 16.52
C LEU A 64 14.37 2.60 15.98
N GLU A 65 15.49 2.14 16.50
CA GLU A 65 16.84 2.52 16.01
C GLU A 65 17.03 2.15 14.54
N ARG A 66 16.64 0.93 14.15
CA ARG A 66 16.65 0.49 12.74
C ARG A 66 15.74 1.34 11.88
N PHE A 67 14.56 1.66 12.35
CA PHE A 67 13.61 2.54 11.65
C PHE A 67 14.21 3.93 11.36
N VAL A 68 14.80 4.57 12.36
CA VAL A 68 15.49 5.87 12.17
C VAL A 68 16.62 5.74 11.16
N SER A 69 17.43 4.65 11.25
CA SER A 69 18.49 4.40 10.28
C SER A 69 17.96 4.28 8.83
N VAL A 70 16.80 3.67 8.63
CA VAL A 70 16.15 3.62 7.30
C VAL A 70 15.72 5.01 6.83
N LEU A 71 15.15 5.83 7.71
CA LEU A 71 14.78 7.21 7.39
C LEU A 71 16.01 8.06 7.02
N ASP A 72 17.12 7.89 7.74
CA ASP A 72 18.39 8.57 7.45
C ASP A 72 18.93 8.19 6.06
N ARG A 73 18.83 6.91 5.67
CA ARG A 73 19.22 6.49 4.30
C ARG A 73 18.31 7.10 3.25
N ALA A 74 16.99 7.09 3.45
CA ALA A 74 16.07 7.76 2.55
C ALA A 74 16.42 9.25 2.38
N HIS A 75 16.69 9.94 3.48
CA HIS A 75 17.10 11.35 3.46
C HIS A 75 18.42 11.56 2.72
N ALA A 76 19.42 10.73 2.96
CA ALA A 76 20.74 10.82 2.31
C ALA A 76 20.63 10.70 0.78
N HIS A 77 19.74 9.85 0.30
CA HIS A 77 19.45 9.68 -1.13
C HIS A 77 18.37 10.62 -1.68
N LYS A 78 17.90 11.59 -0.87
CA LYS A 78 16.87 12.58 -1.25
C LYS A 78 15.51 11.94 -1.58
N LEU A 79 15.26 10.74 -1.09
CA LEU A 79 13.95 10.12 -1.12
C LEU A 79 13.09 10.63 0.04
N ARG A 80 11.80 10.76 -0.22
CA ARG A 80 10.81 10.86 0.85
C ARG A 80 10.39 9.46 1.26
N ALA A 81 10.05 9.33 2.52
CA ALA A 81 9.61 8.07 3.12
C ALA A 81 8.12 8.11 3.46
N MET A 82 7.42 7.02 3.22
CA MET A 82 6.04 6.82 3.66
C MET A 82 5.97 5.51 4.47
N PRO A 83 6.29 5.58 5.78
CA PRO A 83 6.25 4.40 6.64
C PRO A 83 4.80 3.99 6.91
N THR A 84 4.49 2.71 6.67
CA THR A 84 3.18 2.10 6.92
C THR A 84 3.18 1.46 8.29
N LEU A 85 2.34 2.00 9.19
CA LEU A 85 2.14 1.53 10.56
C LEU A 85 1.25 0.28 10.60
N PHE A 86 1.31 -0.46 11.70
CA PHE A 86 0.45 -1.63 11.92
C PHE A 86 0.35 -2.55 10.69
N CYS A 87 1.49 -2.76 9.99
CA CYS A 87 1.48 -3.65 8.86
C CYS A 87 1.14 -5.07 9.34
N GLY A 88 -0.17 -5.35 9.30
CA GLY A 88 -0.75 -6.63 9.63
C GLY A 88 -1.09 -7.42 8.36
N HIS A 89 -1.85 -6.85 7.43
CA HIS A 89 -2.12 -7.51 6.16
C HIS A 89 -1.03 -7.20 5.13
N MET A 90 -0.43 -8.27 4.55
CA MET A 90 0.56 -8.15 3.49
C MET A 90 0.60 -9.41 2.63
N SER A 91 0.48 -9.24 1.30
CA SER A 91 0.62 -10.33 0.32
C SER A 91 -0.27 -11.54 0.63
N GLY A 92 -1.55 -11.30 1.00
CA GLY A 92 -2.53 -12.35 1.29
C GLY A 92 -2.34 -13.08 2.61
N VAL A 93 -1.53 -12.55 3.52
CA VAL A 93 -1.30 -13.09 4.87
C VAL A 93 -1.49 -11.99 5.91
N ASN A 94 -2.04 -12.33 7.07
CA ASN A 94 -2.14 -11.45 8.22
C ASN A 94 -0.97 -11.75 9.19
N TRP A 95 -0.08 -10.77 9.39
CA TRP A 95 1.09 -10.83 10.27
C TRP A 95 0.77 -10.08 11.55
N LEU A 96 0.56 -10.81 12.64
CA LEU A 96 -0.05 -10.23 13.84
C LEU A 96 0.74 -10.58 15.11
N PRO A 97 0.99 -9.60 15.98
CA PRO A 97 1.50 -9.89 17.32
C PRO A 97 0.55 -10.83 18.08
N ALA A 98 1.09 -11.77 18.84
CA ALA A 98 0.31 -12.80 19.54
C ALA A 98 -0.75 -12.21 20.50
N TRP A 99 -0.48 -11.06 21.10
CA TRP A 99 -1.39 -10.37 22.01
C TRP A 99 -2.61 -9.73 21.34
N THR A 100 -2.59 -9.57 19.99
CA THR A 100 -3.73 -9.04 19.23
C THR A 100 -4.75 -10.10 18.88
N LEU A 101 -4.42 -11.37 19.03
CA LEU A 101 -5.24 -12.48 18.55
C LEU A 101 -6.44 -12.73 19.46
N ASP A 102 -7.61 -12.84 18.86
CA ASP A 102 -8.83 -13.25 19.54
C ASP A 102 -9.00 -14.77 19.48
N ARG A 103 -8.81 -15.43 20.62
CA ARG A 103 -8.92 -16.90 20.74
C ARG A 103 -10.34 -17.43 20.56
N SER A 104 -11.34 -16.58 20.58
CA SER A 104 -12.75 -16.93 20.31
C SER A 104 -13.12 -16.84 18.83
N SER A 105 -12.30 -16.19 18.01
CA SER A 105 -12.50 -16.01 16.57
C SER A 105 -11.45 -16.77 15.75
N HIS A 106 -11.85 -17.26 14.58
CA HIS A 106 -10.93 -17.85 13.61
C HIS A 106 -10.70 -16.86 12.48
N SER A 107 -9.49 -16.85 11.95
CA SER A 107 -9.22 -16.13 10.70
C SER A 107 -10.03 -16.77 9.58
N GLN A 108 -10.88 -15.97 8.90
CA GLN A 108 -11.84 -16.52 7.94
C GLN A 108 -11.38 -16.40 6.50
N ARG A 109 -10.59 -15.37 6.19
CA ARG A 109 -10.24 -15.05 4.80
C ARG A 109 -8.78 -15.27 4.49
N PHE A 110 -7.91 -14.81 5.36
CA PHE A 110 -6.47 -14.88 5.17
C PHE A 110 -5.81 -15.64 6.31
N ARG A 111 -4.78 -16.40 5.96
CA ARG A 111 -3.92 -17.08 6.94
C ARG A 111 -3.29 -16.05 7.88
N THR A 112 -3.27 -16.35 9.16
CA THR A 112 -2.58 -15.52 10.16
C THR A 112 -1.26 -16.15 10.54
N ILE A 113 -0.19 -15.34 10.52
CA ILE A 113 1.13 -15.70 11.05
C ILE A 113 1.37 -14.86 12.29
N SER A 114 1.83 -15.49 13.35
CA SER A 114 2.19 -14.83 14.60
C SER A 114 3.43 -15.49 15.19
N GLY A 115 4.48 -14.72 15.43
CA GLY A 115 5.78 -15.27 15.90
C GLY A 115 6.37 -16.33 14.97
N GLY A 116 6.16 -16.19 13.65
CA GLY A 116 6.65 -17.14 12.64
C GLY A 116 5.85 -18.44 12.51
N VAL A 117 4.74 -18.59 13.25
CA VAL A 117 3.88 -19.79 13.19
C VAL A 117 2.49 -19.46 12.67
N VAL A 118 1.88 -20.40 11.93
CA VAL A 118 0.49 -20.27 11.47
C VAL A 118 -0.44 -20.35 12.68
N SER A 119 -1.22 -19.27 12.88
CA SER A 119 -2.27 -19.20 13.88
C SER A 119 -3.64 -19.47 13.24
N ARG A 120 -4.49 -20.22 13.94
CA ARG A 120 -5.90 -20.38 13.57
C ARG A 120 -6.77 -19.19 13.97
N TYR A 121 -6.26 -18.27 14.79
CA TYR A 121 -7.02 -17.16 15.34
C TYR A 121 -6.89 -15.92 14.46
N GLY A 122 -7.99 -15.16 14.37
CA GLY A 122 -8.01 -13.82 13.78
C GLY A 122 -7.65 -12.75 14.80
N ILE A 123 -7.62 -11.49 14.32
CA ILE A 123 -7.40 -10.33 15.19
C ILE A 123 -8.65 -10.01 16.02
N GLY A 124 -8.45 -9.47 17.21
CA GLY A 124 -9.49 -8.91 18.06
C GLY A 124 -10.14 -7.63 17.50
N ASP A 125 -10.67 -6.80 18.37
CA ASP A 125 -11.39 -5.57 18.00
C ASP A 125 -10.44 -4.44 17.52
N PHE A 126 -9.89 -4.59 16.32
CA PHE A 126 -8.84 -3.73 15.74
C PHE A 126 -9.15 -2.23 15.83
N TYR A 127 -10.40 -1.82 15.65
CA TYR A 127 -10.78 -0.41 15.54
C TYR A 127 -11.17 0.25 16.87
N ARG A 128 -11.09 -0.47 18.01
CA ARG A 128 -11.57 0.04 19.30
C ARG A 128 -10.96 -0.68 20.50
N GLY A 129 -11.33 -0.21 21.70
CA GLY A 129 -10.96 -0.84 22.99
C GLY A 129 -9.45 -0.90 23.17
N ASP A 130 -9.00 -1.96 23.84
CA ASP A 130 -7.59 -2.11 24.23
C ASP A 130 -6.65 -2.17 23.03
N LEU A 131 -7.11 -2.73 21.88
CA LEU A 131 -6.29 -2.73 20.68
C LEU A 131 -6.11 -1.34 20.10
N LEU A 132 -7.13 -0.49 20.11
CA LEU A 132 -6.98 0.90 19.69
C LEU A 132 -6.04 1.67 20.63
N GLU A 133 -6.17 1.49 21.96
CA GLU A 133 -5.26 2.16 22.90
C GLU A 133 -3.81 1.71 22.74
N ALA A 134 -3.56 0.44 22.46
CA ALA A 134 -2.22 -0.07 22.13
C ALA A 134 -1.69 0.51 20.81
N GLN A 135 -2.52 0.66 19.80
CA GLN A 135 -2.16 1.32 18.55
C GLN A 135 -1.84 2.81 18.77
N ARG A 136 -2.63 3.51 19.57
CA ARG A 136 -2.39 4.90 19.94
C ARG A 136 -1.08 5.09 20.70
N PHE A 137 -0.78 4.17 21.63
CA PHE A 137 0.53 4.15 22.32
C PHE A 137 1.68 4.01 21.32
N PHE A 138 1.57 3.06 20.38
CA PHE A 138 2.59 2.89 19.34
C PHE A 138 2.70 4.11 18.43
N ALA A 139 1.58 4.68 17.98
CA ALA A 139 1.55 5.87 17.13
C ALA A 139 2.27 7.06 17.78
N ARG A 140 2.02 7.31 19.08
CA ARG A 140 2.72 8.37 19.83
C ARG A 140 4.21 8.08 19.97
N THR A 141 4.58 6.83 20.22
CA THR A 141 5.98 6.43 20.43
C THR A 141 6.79 6.56 19.13
N ILE A 142 6.28 6.03 18.02
CA ILE A 142 6.98 6.11 16.72
C ILE A 142 7.00 7.54 16.18
N GLY A 143 5.92 8.29 16.39
CA GLY A 143 5.85 9.70 16.02
C GLY A 143 6.88 10.56 16.77
N ALA A 144 7.02 10.35 18.08
CA ALA A 144 8.02 11.04 18.88
C ALA A 144 9.47 10.67 18.48
N CYS A 145 9.71 9.39 18.14
CA CYS A 145 11.01 8.91 17.70
C CYS A 145 11.48 9.58 16.39
N ALA A 146 10.55 9.89 15.49
CA ALA A 146 10.85 10.48 14.19
C ALA A 146 10.24 11.90 14.03
N ARG A 147 10.18 12.66 15.13
CA ARG A 147 9.61 14.02 15.13
C ARG A 147 10.31 14.92 14.11
N GLU A 148 9.48 15.49 13.23
CA GLU A 148 9.93 16.42 12.17
C GLU A 148 11.03 15.84 11.24
N HIS A 149 11.15 14.52 11.17
CA HIS A 149 12.18 13.91 10.32
C HIS A 149 11.97 14.28 8.84
N ALA A 150 12.98 14.92 8.25
CA ALA A 150 12.88 15.54 6.92
C ALA A 150 12.54 14.56 5.79
N ALA A 151 12.84 13.28 5.94
CA ALA A 151 12.50 12.27 4.95
C ALA A 151 11.00 11.94 4.92
N ILE A 152 10.27 12.03 6.03
CA ILE A 152 8.89 11.56 6.07
C ILE A 152 7.98 12.46 5.24
N LEU A 153 7.28 11.85 4.26
CA LEU A 153 6.26 12.49 3.45
C LEU A 153 4.92 12.57 4.21
N ALA A 154 4.50 11.45 4.75
CA ALA A 154 3.34 11.26 5.59
C ALA A 154 3.44 9.89 6.26
N TRP A 155 2.74 9.71 7.39
CA TRP A 155 2.49 8.40 7.97
C TRP A 155 1.39 7.69 7.18
N ASP A 156 1.50 6.37 7.04
CA ASP A 156 0.45 5.54 6.48
C ASP A 156 -0.12 4.63 7.59
N LEU A 157 -1.42 4.78 7.89
CA LEU A 157 -2.07 4.14 9.04
C LEU A 157 -2.21 2.62 8.93
N GLY A 158 -1.89 2.04 7.79
CA GLY A 158 -1.92 0.59 7.62
C GLY A 158 -2.06 0.16 6.18
N ASN A 159 -1.72 -1.10 5.93
CA ASN A 159 -1.85 -1.71 4.61
C ASN A 159 -3.15 -2.50 4.53
N GLU A 160 -4.11 -2.03 3.71
CA GLU A 160 -5.35 -2.77 3.40
C GLU A 160 -6.03 -3.32 4.67
N PHE A 161 -6.14 -2.50 5.68
CA PHE A 161 -6.50 -2.87 7.04
C PHE A 161 -7.90 -3.49 7.19
N SER A 162 -8.82 -3.28 6.22
CA SER A 162 -10.10 -3.99 6.19
C SER A 162 -9.96 -5.51 5.98
N ASN A 163 -8.80 -5.96 5.50
CA ASN A 163 -8.45 -7.38 5.39
C ASN A 163 -8.06 -8.03 6.73
N LEU A 164 -7.73 -7.22 7.74
CA LEU A 164 -7.54 -7.69 9.11
C LEU A 164 -8.88 -7.92 9.79
N ARG A 165 -9.71 -6.90 9.76
CA ARG A 165 -11.06 -6.89 10.31
C ARG A 165 -11.89 -5.80 9.66
N VAL A 166 -13.18 -6.05 9.49
CA VAL A 166 -14.15 -5.06 9.05
C VAL A 166 -14.66 -4.30 10.28
N PRO A 167 -14.67 -2.95 10.31
CA PRO A 167 -15.25 -2.16 11.40
C PRO A 167 -16.77 -2.35 11.43
N ARG A 168 -17.40 -2.06 12.56
CA ARG A 168 -18.86 -2.24 12.75
C ARG A 168 -19.68 -1.22 11.97
N SER A 169 -19.07 -0.06 11.68
CA SER A 169 -19.71 1.04 10.95
C SER A 169 -18.66 1.99 10.37
N PRO A 170 -19.04 2.83 9.38
CA PRO A 170 -18.16 3.89 8.89
C PRO A 170 -17.73 4.88 9.99
N ALA A 171 -18.58 5.12 10.99
CA ALA A 171 -18.25 5.99 12.12
C ALA A 171 -17.15 5.39 13.02
N GLU A 172 -17.13 4.06 13.23
CA GLU A 172 -16.05 3.38 13.96
C GLU A 172 -14.72 3.50 13.22
N ALA A 173 -14.73 3.29 11.90
CA ALA A 173 -13.55 3.46 11.05
C ALA A 173 -13.02 4.91 11.09
N ALA A 174 -13.91 5.88 10.99
CA ALA A 174 -13.56 7.31 11.08
C ALA A 174 -12.97 7.68 12.43
N HIS A 175 -13.55 7.17 13.53
CA HIS A 175 -13.03 7.40 14.88
C HIS A 175 -11.61 6.85 15.05
N TRP A 176 -11.38 5.60 14.61
CA TRP A 176 -10.06 4.97 14.61
C TRP A 176 -9.04 5.82 13.84
N SER A 177 -9.37 6.17 12.61
CA SER A 177 -8.51 6.97 11.75
C SER A 177 -8.20 8.34 12.36
N GLY A 178 -9.22 9.03 12.85
CA GLY A 178 -9.07 10.35 13.47
C GLY A 178 -8.20 10.31 14.73
N ALA A 179 -8.38 9.31 15.59
CA ALA A 179 -7.59 9.15 16.82
C ALA A 179 -6.09 8.93 16.51
N LEU A 180 -5.78 8.04 15.57
CA LEU A 180 -4.39 7.77 15.19
C LEU A 180 -3.75 8.93 14.44
N THR A 181 -4.48 9.58 13.54
CA THR A 181 -3.99 10.77 12.83
C THR A 181 -3.66 11.90 13.81
N HIS A 182 -4.52 12.11 14.80
CA HIS A 182 -4.28 13.09 15.87
C HIS A 182 -3.03 12.74 16.68
N ASP A 183 -2.91 11.52 17.18
CA ASP A 183 -1.77 11.08 18.00
C ASP A 183 -0.44 11.17 17.23
N LEU A 184 -0.43 10.82 15.95
CA LEU A 184 0.76 10.96 15.08
C LEU A 184 1.11 12.42 14.83
N PHE A 185 0.13 13.27 14.56
CA PHE A 185 0.38 14.68 14.34
C PHE A 185 0.94 15.37 15.60
N GLU A 186 0.32 15.16 16.75
CA GLU A 186 0.78 15.73 18.03
C GLU A 186 2.20 15.25 18.41
N SER A 187 2.52 14.00 18.15
CA SER A 187 3.82 13.44 18.49
C SER A 187 4.91 13.77 17.47
N SER A 188 4.59 13.82 16.17
CA SER A 188 5.59 13.95 15.09
C SER A 188 5.57 15.28 14.35
N ASN A 189 4.48 16.06 14.42
CA ASN A 189 4.19 17.22 13.58
C ASN A 189 4.07 16.86 12.07
N ILE A 190 3.74 15.60 11.76
CA ILE A 190 3.60 15.08 10.39
C ILE A 190 2.22 14.46 10.24
N GLY A 191 1.52 14.79 9.13
CA GLY A 191 0.19 14.27 8.84
C GLY A 191 0.20 12.78 8.46
N ALA A 192 -0.97 12.14 8.61
CA ALA A 192 -1.17 10.73 8.25
C ALA A 192 -2.20 10.57 7.14
N THR A 193 -2.10 9.46 6.42
CA THR A 193 -3.06 8.94 5.44
C THR A 193 -3.25 7.44 5.70
N GLY A 194 -3.88 6.68 4.81
CA GLY A 194 -4.05 5.24 5.04
C GLY A 194 -4.13 4.43 3.76
N GLY A 195 -3.98 3.13 3.88
CA GLY A 195 -3.92 2.18 2.76
C GLY A 195 -5.29 1.63 2.38
N LEU A 196 -6.13 2.45 1.72
CA LEU A 196 -7.37 1.98 1.10
C LEU A 196 -7.06 1.12 -0.12
N HIS A 197 -7.92 0.16 -0.41
CA HIS A 197 -7.75 -0.71 -1.58
C HIS A 197 -9.05 -0.97 -2.35
N GLY A 198 -8.93 -1.52 -3.55
CA GLY A 198 -10.06 -1.68 -4.47
C GLY A 198 -11.23 -2.46 -3.90
N GLU A 199 -11.01 -3.37 -2.96
CA GLU A 199 -12.11 -4.13 -2.34
C GLU A 199 -12.98 -3.29 -1.39
N ASP A 200 -12.43 -2.20 -0.80
CA ASP A 200 -13.21 -1.25 -0.01
C ASP A 200 -14.24 -0.50 -0.89
N LEU A 201 -14.02 -0.47 -2.20
CA LEU A 201 -14.96 0.06 -3.20
C LEU A 201 -15.81 -1.04 -3.84
N GLY A 202 -15.37 -2.29 -3.80
CA GLY A 202 -16.09 -3.43 -4.38
C GLY A 202 -17.14 -4.04 -3.47
N GLU A 203 -17.00 -3.83 -2.18
CA GLU A 203 -17.86 -4.37 -1.12
C GLU A 203 -18.02 -3.33 -0.01
N ASP A 204 -19.21 -3.20 0.57
CA ASP A 204 -19.39 -2.29 1.71
C ASP A 204 -18.80 -2.89 2.99
N ARG A 205 -17.51 -2.63 3.18
CA ARG A 205 -16.74 -3.01 4.37
C ARG A 205 -16.75 -1.93 5.44
N HIS A 206 -17.67 -0.98 5.37
CA HIS A 206 -17.73 0.18 6.26
C HIS A 206 -16.45 1.07 6.24
N ILE A 207 -15.57 0.84 5.28
CA ILE A 207 -14.41 1.67 4.99
C ILE A 207 -14.79 2.59 3.82
N ARG A 208 -15.46 3.70 4.14
CA ARG A 208 -15.92 4.66 3.13
C ARG A 208 -14.94 5.82 3.03
N PRO A 209 -14.43 6.14 1.83
CA PRO A 209 -13.44 7.19 1.65
C PRO A 209 -13.85 8.55 2.23
N SER A 210 -15.15 8.92 2.19
CA SER A 210 -15.64 10.16 2.76
C SER A 210 -15.39 10.27 4.26
N SER A 211 -15.60 9.19 5.00
CA SER A 211 -15.51 9.18 6.46
C SER A 211 -14.10 8.87 6.96
N ILE A 212 -13.46 7.84 6.43
CA ILE A 212 -12.15 7.42 6.95
C ILE A 212 -11.03 8.40 6.63
N ALA A 213 -11.11 9.07 5.48
CA ALA A 213 -10.12 10.05 5.07
C ALA A 213 -10.40 11.48 5.56
N GLU A 214 -11.39 11.70 6.40
CA GLU A 214 -11.77 13.04 6.86
C GLU A 214 -10.60 13.81 7.46
N SER A 215 -9.80 13.17 8.29
CA SER A 215 -8.62 13.74 8.96
C SER A 215 -7.33 13.73 8.13
N TRP A 216 -7.33 13.10 6.94
CA TRP A 216 -6.13 12.97 6.12
C TRP A 216 -5.89 14.21 5.24
N PRO A 217 -4.63 14.58 4.96
CA PRO A 217 -4.33 15.67 4.02
C PRO A 217 -4.70 15.30 2.58
N TYR A 218 -4.66 14.03 2.22
CA TYR A 218 -5.05 13.44 0.95
C TYR A 218 -5.44 11.97 1.16
N ALA A 219 -6.24 11.41 0.29
CA ALA A 219 -6.57 9.99 0.33
C ALA A 219 -5.51 9.15 -0.40
N THR A 220 -5.48 7.85 -0.12
CA THR A 220 -4.68 6.87 -0.87
C THR A 220 -5.57 5.77 -1.43
N MET A 221 -5.06 5.05 -2.43
CA MET A 221 -5.76 3.90 -3.01
C MET A 221 -4.75 2.89 -3.54
N HIS A 222 -5.09 1.61 -3.40
CA HIS A 222 -4.41 0.48 -4.05
C HIS A 222 -5.35 -0.17 -5.06
N GLY A 223 -4.80 -0.64 -6.18
CA GLY A 223 -5.62 -1.35 -7.15
C GLY A 223 -4.83 -2.03 -8.26
N TYR A 224 -5.34 -3.20 -8.65
CA TYR A 224 -4.71 -4.07 -9.64
C TYR A 224 -5.76 -4.60 -10.62
N PRO A 225 -5.55 -4.47 -11.94
CA PRO A 225 -6.45 -5.09 -12.90
C PRO A 225 -6.60 -6.60 -12.70
N ALA A 226 -5.48 -7.28 -12.36
CA ALA A 226 -5.47 -8.73 -12.13
C ALA A 226 -6.39 -9.20 -10.99
N TYR A 227 -6.74 -8.31 -10.06
CA TYR A 227 -7.63 -8.60 -8.93
C TYR A 227 -9.00 -7.90 -9.03
N SER A 228 -9.24 -7.18 -10.12
CA SER A 228 -10.47 -6.41 -10.34
C SER A 228 -11.43 -7.15 -11.27
N PRO A 229 -12.55 -7.73 -10.78
CA PRO A 229 -13.46 -8.52 -11.61
C PRO A 229 -14.13 -7.73 -12.75
N PHE A 230 -14.14 -6.40 -12.65
CA PHE A 230 -14.68 -5.49 -13.66
C PHE A 230 -13.66 -5.09 -14.74
N ALA A 231 -12.38 -5.42 -14.56
CA ALA A 231 -11.33 -5.15 -15.54
C ALA A 231 -11.57 -5.93 -16.84
N ARG A 232 -11.22 -5.34 -17.97
CA ARG A 232 -11.35 -6.00 -19.30
C ARG A 232 -10.22 -6.97 -19.59
N SER A 233 -9.06 -6.74 -18.98
CA SER A 233 -7.85 -7.58 -19.11
C SER A 233 -6.94 -7.38 -17.88
N ALA A 234 -5.93 -8.23 -17.75
CA ALA A 234 -4.94 -8.13 -16.67
C ALA A 234 -4.06 -6.86 -16.74
N ASP A 235 -4.02 -6.23 -17.89
CA ASP A 235 -3.29 -5.00 -18.21
C ASP A 235 -4.23 -3.81 -18.51
N ASP A 236 -5.50 -3.90 -18.11
CA ASP A 236 -6.47 -2.80 -18.37
C ASP A 236 -6.00 -1.48 -17.76
N PRO A 237 -5.54 -0.50 -18.59
CA PRO A 237 -4.88 0.69 -18.10
C PRO A 237 -5.84 1.72 -17.50
N GLU A 238 -7.15 1.48 -17.57
CA GLU A 238 -8.17 2.38 -17.04
C GLU A 238 -8.63 2.01 -15.63
N VAL A 239 -8.30 0.81 -15.13
CA VAL A 239 -8.70 0.37 -13.78
C VAL A 239 -8.13 1.30 -12.71
N VAL A 240 -6.83 1.57 -12.75
CA VAL A 240 -6.14 2.41 -11.76
C VAL A 240 -6.61 3.88 -11.81
N PRO A 241 -6.69 4.54 -12.97
CA PRO A 241 -7.29 5.86 -13.09
C PRO A 241 -8.76 5.93 -12.67
N PHE A 242 -9.54 4.90 -12.92
CA PHE A 242 -10.93 4.81 -12.47
C PHE A 242 -11.04 4.77 -10.94
N LEU A 243 -10.27 3.88 -10.29
CA LEU A 243 -10.25 3.79 -8.83
C LEU A 243 -9.77 5.09 -8.19
N TYR A 244 -8.81 5.79 -8.82
CA TYR A 244 -8.38 7.12 -8.43
C TYR A 244 -9.56 8.12 -8.44
N GLU A 245 -10.28 8.22 -9.55
CA GLU A 245 -11.40 9.17 -9.67
C GLU A 245 -12.56 8.81 -8.73
N LEU A 246 -12.86 7.53 -8.55
CA LEU A 246 -13.91 7.07 -7.65
C LEU A 246 -13.58 7.40 -6.19
N THR A 247 -12.35 7.12 -5.76
CA THR A 247 -11.86 7.47 -4.41
C THR A 247 -11.89 8.98 -4.18
N GLY A 248 -11.44 9.77 -5.16
CA GLY A 248 -11.48 11.23 -5.12
C GLY A 248 -12.91 11.78 -5.07
N SER A 249 -13.84 11.14 -5.79
CA SER A 249 -15.26 11.49 -5.76
C SER A 249 -15.86 11.38 -4.37
N PHE A 250 -15.52 10.33 -3.64
CA PHE A 250 -16.07 10.06 -2.31
C PHE A 250 -15.33 10.84 -1.22
N SER A 251 -14.00 10.77 -1.18
CA SER A 251 -13.21 11.48 -0.16
C SER A 251 -13.23 13.00 -0.30
N ARG A 252 -13.57 13.53 -1.47
CA ARG A 252 -13.46 14.96 -1.83
C ARG A 252 -12.03 15.50 -1.66
N LYS A 253 -11.05 14.62 -1.78
CA LYS A 253 -9.63 14.93 -1.65
C LYS A 253 -8.86 14.50 -2.88
N ARG A 254 -7.68 15.08 -3.10
CA ARG A 254 -6.71 14.52 -4.03
C ARG A 254 -6.31 13.12 -3.54
N VAL A 255 -5.95 12.25 -4.47
CA VAL A 255 -5.57 10.88 -4.16
C VAL A 255 -4.12 10.64 -4.59
N LEU A 256 -3.34 10.02 -3.73
CA LEU A 256 -2.08 9.39 -4.05
C LEU A 256 -2.36 7.90 -4.32
N PHE A 257 -2.03 7.43 -5.52
CA PHE A 257 -2.18 6.00 -5.82
C PHE A 257 -0.98 5.25 -5.26
N SER A 258 -1.08 4.84 -3.99
CA SER A 258 0.06 4.35 -3.21
C SER A 258 0.46 2.92 -3.53
N GLU A 259 -0.34 2.19 -4.34
CA GLU A 259 0.03 0.84 -4.76
C GLU A 259 -0.69 0.42 -6.04
N PHE A 260 0.08 0.12 -7.09
CA PHE A 260 -0.39 -0.57 -8.30
C PHE A 260 0.74 -1.39 -8.91
N GLY A 261 0.39 -2.38 -9.71
CA GLY A 261 1.39 -3.24 -10.32
C GLY A 261 0.78 -4.42 -11.05
N THR A 262 1.64 -5.34 -11.44
CA THR A 262 1.25 -6.61 -12.05
C THR A 262 2.31 -7.67 -11.74
N PRO A 263 1.92 -8.91 -11.43
CA PRO A 263 2.87 -10.00 -11.31
C PRO A 263 3.45 -10.36 -12.67
N VAL A 264 4.72 -10.72 -12.71
CA VAL A 264 5.39 -11.15 -13.94
C VAL A 264 5.31 -12.67 -14.10
N CYS A 265 4.84 -13.10 -15.24
CA CYS A 265 4.74 -14.51 -15.59
C CYS A 265 6.11 -15.19 -15.75
N PRO A 266 6.24 -16.47 -15.39
CA PRO A 266 7.26 -17.33 -15.96
C PRO A 266 7.16 -17.37 -17.48
N PRO A 267 8.27 -17.62 -18.21
CA PRO A 267 8.23 -17.72 -19.68
C PRO A 267 7.15 -18.68 -20.20
N GLY A 268 6.31 -18.20 -21.11
CA GLY A 268 5.22 -18.96 -21.70
C GLY A 268 3.96 -19.15 -20.85
N ALA A 269 3.95 -18.70 -19.60
CA ALA A 269 2.76 -18.70 -18.75
C ALA A 269 1.90 -17.44 -18.95
N ARG A 270 0.64 -17.51 -18.51
CA ARG A 270 -0.30 -16.38 -18.42
C ARG A 270 -0.99 -16.33 -17.06
N LEU A 271 -0.71 -17.33 -16.23
CA LEU A 271 -1.21 -17.43 -14.86
C LEU A 271 -0.09 -17.92 -13.93
N VAL A 272 -0.06 -17.39 -12.73
CA VAL A 272 0.75 -17.90 -11.62
C VAL A 272 -0.16 -18.09 -10.41
N ALA A 273 -0.26 -19.33 -9.91
CA ALA A 273 -1.19 -19.71 -8.85
C ALA A 273 -2.65 -19.25 -9.12
N GLY A 274 -3.09 -19.38 -10.37
CA GLY A 274 -4.44 -18.99 -10.78
C GLY A 274 -4.65 -17.48 -10.94
N LYS A 275 -3.64 -16.66 -10.70
CA LYS A 275 -3.71 -15.20 -10.89
C LYS A 275 -3.16 -14.82 -12.28
N PRO A 276 -3.86 -13.92 -13.01
CA PRO A 276 -3.35 -13.38 -14.25
C PRO A 276 -2.03 -12.64 -14.03
N CYS A 277 -1.12 -12.80 -14.97
CA CYS A 277 0.18 -12.14 -14.95
C CYS A 277 0.58 -11.70 -16.36
N LEU A 278 1.51 -10.79 -16.48
CA LEU A 278 2.01 -10.23 -17.73
C LEU A 278 3.45 -10.67 -17.95
N ASP A 279 3.92 -10.64 -19.19
CA ASP A 279 5.35 -10.72 -19.42
C ASP A 279 6.05 -9.38 -19.09
N ASP A 280 7.38 -9.36 -19.16
CA ASP A 280 8.18 -8.17 -18.82
C ASP A 280 7.83 -6.95 -19.69
N GLU A 281 7.65 -7.13 -20.99
CA GLU A 281 7.35 -6.04 -21.92
C GLU A 281 5.92 -5.53 -21.75
N GLU A 282 4.96 -6.42 -21.57
CA GLU A 282 3.57 -6.08 -21.24
C GLU A 282 3.48 -5.29 -19.94
N GLY A 283 4.22 -5.69 -18.89
CA GLY A 283 4.30 -4.95 -17.63
C GLY A 283 4.88 -3.53 -17.79
N GLY A 284 5.91 -3.39 -18.61
CA GLY A 284 6.47 -2.09 -18.98
C GLY A 284 5.49 -1.21 -19.77
N ALA A 285 4.78 -1.82 -20.74
CA ALA A 285 3.75 -1.13 -21.51
C ALA A 285 2.57 -0.68 -20.64
N TYR A 286 2.14 -1.53 -19.70
CA TYR A 286 1.11 -1.18 -18.73
C TYR A 286 1.50 0.05 -17.88
N ALA A 287 2.72 0.09 -17.34
CA ALA A 287 3.20 1.24 -16.59
C ALA A 287 3.23 2.53 -17.46
N ARG A 288 3.73 2.45 -18.70
CA ARG A 288 3.71 3.58 -19.65
C ARG A 288 2.30 4.06 -19.97
N ALA A 289 1.31 3.18 -19.93
CA ALA A 289 -0.07 3.55 -20.17
C ALA A 289 -0.73 4.20 -18.94
N VAL A 290 -0.48 3.72 -17.73
CA VAL A 290 -1.13 4.16 -16.49
C VAL A 290 -0.59 5.50 -15.99
N LEU A 291 0.75 5.68 -15.95
CA LEU A 291 1.39 6.87 -15.34
C LEU A 291 0.89 8.19 -15.94
N PRO A 292 0.90 8.41 -17.27
CA PRO A 292 0.41 9.66 -17.85
C PRO A 292 -1.09 9.86 -17.64
N ARG A 293 -1.88 8.79 -17.57
CA ARG A 293 -3.33 8.87 -17.29
C ARG A 293 -3.61 9.39 -15.89
N LEU A 294 -2.91 8.86 -14.88
CA LEU A 294 -3.01 9.35 -13.50
C LEU A 294 -2.58 10.81 -13.38
N GLN A 295 -1.46 11.17 -14.00
CA GLN A 295 -0.97 12.55 -13.98
C GLN A 295 -1.95 13.52 -14.63
N ALA A 296 -2.47 13.18 -15.80
CA ALA A 296 -3.42 14.02 -16.54
C ALA A 296 -4.75 14.21 -15.79
N ARG A 297 -5.10 13.28 -14.90
CA ARG A 297 -6.29 13.36 -14.03
C ARG A 297 -6.01 14.00 -12.67
N GLY A 298 -4.80 14.48 -12.41
CA GLY A 298 -4.45 15.23 -11.21
C GLY A 298 -4.16 14.39 -9.97
N ALA A 299 -3.83 13.10 -10.13
CA ALA A 299 -3.33 12.26 -9.04
C ALA A 299 -2.06 12.87 -8.45
N LEU A 300 -1.86 12.75 -7.14
CA LEU A 300 -0.66 13.26 -6.46
C LEU A 300 0.59 12.49 -6.83
N GLY A 301 0.45 11.22 -7.21
CA GLY A 301 1.55 10.34 -7.58
C GLY A 301 1.08 8.90 -7.75
N ALA A 302 2.03 8.04 -8.08
CA ALA A 302 1.80 6.62 -8.25
C ALA A 302 3.02 5.80 -7.80
N PHE A 303 2.80 4.76 -6.98
CA PHE A 303 3.85 3.90 -6.45
C PHE A 303 3.66 2.48 -6.97
N TRP A 304 4.73 1.91 -7.52
CA TRP A 304 4.71 0.55 -8.03
C TRP A 304 4.79 -0.49 -6.90
N TRP A 305 4.01 -1.55 -6.96
CA TRP A 305 4.19 -2.76 -6.19
C TRP A 305 4.93 -3.77 -7.07
N CYS A 306 6.20 -4.10 -6.75
CA CYS A 306 7.06 -3.55 -5.70
C CYS A 306 8.45 -3.20 -6.29
N TRP A 307 9.41 -2.82 -5.44
CA TRP A 307 10.74 -2.44 -5.91
C TRP A 307 11.49 -3.58 -6.60
N THR A 308 11.53 -4.75 -5.99
CA THR A 308 12.32 -5.88 -6.47
C THR A 308 11.57 -7.20 -6.35
N ASP A 309 11.86 -8.15 -7.22
CA ASP A 309 11.53 -9.55 -6.97
C ASP A 309 12.26 -10.03 -5.72
N TYR A 310 11.66 -10.98 -5.02
CA TYR A 310 12.28 -11.56 -3.84
C TYR A 310 13.17 -12.75 -4.20
N ASP A 311 14.13 -13.05 -3.30
CA ASP A 311 15.04 -14.18 -3.47
C ASP A 311 14.23 -15.50 -3.61
N PRO A 312 14.49 -16.31 -4.65
CA PRO A 312 13.85 -17.61 -4.82
C PRO A 312 13.98 -18.55 -3.61
N ALA A 313 14.99 -18.36 -2.76
CA ALA A 313 15.13 -19.12 -1.51
C ALA A 313 13.97 -18.88 -0.53
N LEU A 314 13.22 -17.80 -0.67
CA LEU A 314 12.04 -17.49 0.13
C LEU A 314 10.77 -18.20 -0.35
N ALA A 315 10.78 -18.92 -1.48
CA ALA A 315 9.61 -19.51 -2.10
C ALA A 315 8.82 -20.49 -1.21
N SER A 316 9.48 -21.12 -0.23
CA SER A 316 8.83 -22.03 0.72
C SER A 316 8.37 -21.36 2.02
N ALA A 317 8.61 -20.06 2.16
CA ALA A 317 8.21 -19.30 3.33
C ALA A 317 6.91 -18.50 3.05
N PRO A 318 6.08 -18.21 4.06
CA PRO A 318 4.98 -17.28 3.90
C PRO A 318 5.48 -15.89 3.45
N PRO A 319 4.74 -15.21 2.58
CA PRO A 319 3.47 -15.59 1.95
C PRO A 319 3.65 -16.44 0.69
N PHE A 320 4.86 -16.62 0.20
CA PHE A 320 5.22 -17.12 -1.14
C PHE A 320 4.88 -18.60 -1.34
N ASP A 321 4.84 -19.39 -0.27
CA ASP A 321 4.46 -20.81 -0.28
C ASP A 321 3.02 -21.04 -0.80
N GLU A 322 2.09 -20.10 -0.56
CA GLU A 322 0.72 -20.14 -1.06
C GLU A 322 0.45 -19.07 -2.13
N ALA A 323 1.27 -18.03 -2.21
CA ALA A 323 1.15 -16.93 -3.16
C ALA A 323 2.44 -16.72 -3.98
N PRO A 324 2.89 -17.70 -4.78
CA PRO A 324 4.17 -17.63 -5.50
C PRO A 324 4.23 -16.49 -6.54
N HIS A 325 3.09 -15.94 -6.97
CA HIS A 325 3.04 -14.76 -7.82
C HIS A 325 3.61 -13.51 -7.12
N GLU A 326 3.52 -13.43 -5.78
CA GLU A 326 4.07 -12.33 -4.99
C GLU A 326 5.61 -12.24 -5.04
N LEU A 327 6.30 -13.33 -5.40
CA LEU A 327 7.74 -13.29 -5.64
C LEU A 327 8.16 -12.40 -6.81
N ARG A 328 7.24 -12.01 -7.72
CA ARG A 328 7.58 -11.52 -9.06
C ARG A 328 6.80 -10.27 -9.46
N PHE A 329 6.73 -9.28 -8.61
CA PHE A 329 6.15 -7.96 -8.89
C PHE A 329 7.21 -6.87 -9.12
N GLY A 330 8.47 -7.20 -8.97
CA GLY A 330 9.57 -6.26 -8.90
C GLY A 330 9.76 -5.38 -10.15
N MET A 331 10.12 -4.13 -9.93
CA MET A 331 10.76 -3.30 -10.95
C MET A 331 12.13 -3.88 -11.34
N LEU A 332 12.78 -4.53 -10.40
CA LEU A 332 14.02 -5.29 -10.59
C LEU A 332 13.75 -6.78 -10.46
N ARG A 333 14.51 -7.58 -11.19
CA ARG A 333 14.53 -9.05 -11.00
C ARG A 333 15.33 -9.41 -9.76
N ALA A 334 15.21 -10.65 -9.30
CA ALA A 334 15.96 -11.17 -8.15
C ALA A 334 17.50 -11.13 -8.35
N ASP A 335 17.99 -11.10 -9.58
CA ASP A 335 19.41 -10.91 -9.88
C ASP A 335 19.84 -9.43 -9.89
N GLY A 336 18.92 -8.52 -9.61
CA GLY A 336 19.13 -7.09 -9.60
C GLY A 336 19.05 -6.42 -10.97
N SER A 337 18.78 -7.14 -12.06
CA SER A 337 18.62 -6.52 -13.38
C SER A 337 17.28 -5.79 -13.50
N GLU A 338 17.26 -4.70 -14.27
CA GLU A 338 16.07 -3.88 -14.47
C GLU A 338 15.07 -4.54 -15.41
N ARG A 339 13.80 -4.49 -15.04
CA ARG A 339 12.68 -4.80 -15.93
C ARG A 339 12.28 -3.60 -16.79
N PRO A 340 11.54 -3.79 -17.89
CA PRO A 340 10.97 -2.69 -18.68
C PRO A 340 10.15 -1.70 -17.87
N VAL A 341 9.51 -2.11 -16.77
CA VAL A 341 8.78 -1.21 -15.86
C VAL A 341 9.71 -0.20 -15.17
N ALA A 342 10.92 -0.59 -14.75
CA ALA A 342 11.89 0.35 -14.18
C ALA A 342 12.27 1.44 -15.20
N ARG A 343 12.51 1.03 -16.46
CA ARG A 343 12.77 1.97 -17.55
C ARG A 343 11.59 2.90 -17.82
N ALA A 344 10.36 2.38 -17.81
CA ALA A 344 9.14 3.19 -17.97
C ALA A 344 9.03 4.28 -16.90
N PHE A 345 9.32 3.95 -15.64
CA PHE A 345 9.35 4.93 -14.54
C PHE A 345 10.47 5.97 -14.73
N ALA A 346 11.68 5.54 -15.10
CA ALA A 346 12.80 6.45 -15.34
C ALA A 346 12.55 7.38 -16.52
N GLU A 347 11.94 6.91 -17.61
CA GLU A 347 11.51 7.71 -18.76
C GLU A 347 10.47 8.76 -18.30
N PHE A 348 9.43 8.34 -17.63
CA PHE A 348 8.38 9.22 -17.14
C PHE A 348 8.90 10.24 -16.11
N ALA A 349 9.88 9.87 -15.26
CA ALA A 349 10.51 10.77 -14.31
C ALA A 349 11.18 11.97 -14.97
N ARG A 350 11.75 11.78 -16.17
CA ARG A 350 12.39 12.85 -16.95
C ARG A 350 11.38 13.80 -17.61
N GLU A 351 10.22 13.27 -18.00
CA GLU A 351 9.23 13.99 -18.82
C GLU A 351 7.98 14.45 -18.03
N ARG A 352 7.85 14.03 -16.76
CA ARG A 352 6.67 14.32 -15.95
C ARG A 352 6.38 15.81 -15.84
N ARG A 353 5.10 16.15 -15.94
CA ARG A 353 4.56 17.50 -15.96
C ARG A 353 3.98 17.90 -14.60
N PRO A 354 3.69 19.17 -14.38
CA PRO A 354 2.91 19.61 -13.22
C PRO A 354 1.58 18.85 -13.09
N LEU A 355 1.07 18.78 -11.87
CA LEU A 355 -0.22 18.16 -11.61
C LEU A 355 -1.34 18.90 -12.32
N ALA A 356 -2.25 18.15 -12.94
CA ALA A 356 -3.53 18.66 -13.42
C ALA A 356 -4.50 18.91 -12.25
N ASP A 357 -5.62 19.57 -12.53
CA ASP A 357 -6.72 19.70 -11.58
C ASP A 357 -7.42 18.34 -11.39
N ALA A 358 -7.97 18.14 -10.18
CA ALA A 358 -8.76 16.94 -9.91
C ALA A 358 -10.05 16.98 -10.74
N PRO A 359 -10.47 15.84 -11.33
CA PRO A 359 -11.71 15.78 -12.09
C PRO A 359 -12.94 15.96 -11.19
N PRO A 360 -14.10 16.33 -11.78
CA PRO A 360 -15.35 16.35 -11.05
C PRO A 360 -15.74 14.93 -10.59
N PRO A 361 -16.55 14.81 -9.51
CA PRO A 361 -17.01 13.51 -9.03
C PRO A 361 -17.73 12.71 -10.12
N ILE A 362 -17.46 11.39 -10.15
CA ILE A 362 -18.05 10.47 -11.14
C ILE A 362 -19.24 9.67 -10.59
N ALA A 363 -19.42 9.66 -9.25
CA ALA A 363 -20.53 9.00 -8.58
C ALA A 363 -20.86 9.68 -7.24
N ASP A 364 -22.10 9.50 -6.77
CA ASP A 364 -22.51 9.77 -5.40
C ASP A 364 -22.18 8.56 -4.52
N GLU A 365 -21.58 8.78 -3.35
CA GLU A 365 -21.10 7.69 -2.47
C GLU A 365 -22.24 6.87 -1.89
N ALA A 366 -23.32 7.53 -1.44
CA ALA A 366 -24.43 6.82 -0.80
C ALA A 366 -25.20 5.94 -1.80
N GLU A 367 -25.49 6.46 -2.99
CA GLU A 367 -26.11 5.70 -4.07
C GLU A 367 -25.22 4.55 -4.54
N TYR A 368 -23.90 4.81 -4.63
CA TYR A 368 -22.93 3.80 -5.04
C TYR A 368 -22.90 2.60 -4.10
N TYR A 369 -22.73 2.83 -2.79
CA TYR A 369 -22.69 1.74 -1.82
C TYR A 369 -24.03 1.04 -1.65
N ALA A 370 -25.15 1.75 -1.76
CA ALA A 370 -26.47 1.12 -1.76
C ALA A 370 -26.68 0.19 -2.96
N GLY A 371 -26.00 0.44 -4.08
CA GLY A 371 -26.11 -0.35 -5.31
C GLY A 371 -25.10 -1.51 -5.45
N LEU A 372 -24.17 -1.67 -4.51
CA LEU A 372 -23.17 -2.76 -4.57
C LEU A 372 -23.82 -4.15 -4.54
N PRO A 373 -23.25 -5.14 -5.25
CA PRO A 373 -22.04 -5.06 -6.08
C PRO A 373 -22.25 -4.55 -7.51
N ALA A 374 -23.47 -4.26 -7.92
CA ALA A 374 -23.79 -3.90 -9.30
C ALA A 374 -23.29 -2.50 -9.71
N SER A 375 -23.22 -1.56 -8.77
CA SER A 375 -22.80 -0.17 -9.03
C SER A 375 -21.36 -0.08 -9.55
N LEU A 376 -20.43 -0.89 -9.02
CA LEU A 376 -19.02 -0.83 -9.42
C LEU A 376 -18.82 -1.06 -10.93
N PRO A 377 -19.24 -2.17 -11.54
CA PRO A 377 -19.08 -2.36 -12.98
C PRO A 377 -19.90 -1.37 -13.81
N GLN A 378 -21.06 -0.90 -13.32
CA GLN A 378 -21.88 0.09 -14.02
C GLN A 378 -21.20 1.46 -14.06
N VAL A 379 -20.62 1.91 -12.95
CA VAL A 379 -19.88 3.19 -12.89
C VAL A 379 -18.61 3.09 -13.74
N TYR A 380 -17.93 1.92 -13.72
CA TYR A 380 -16.76 1.69 -14.56
C TYR A 380 -17.11 1.75 -16.07
N ALA A 381 -18.22 1.16 -16.48
CA ALA A 381 -18.67 1.23 -17.87
C ALA A 381 -18.93 2.69 -18.32
N LYS A 382 -19.65 3.46 -17.49
CA LYS A 382 -19.89 4.90 -17.75
C LYS A 382 -18.60 5.73 -17.77
N TYR A 383 -17.68 5.42 -16.86
CA TYR A 383 -16.36 6.05 -16.85
C TYR A 383 -15.61 5.80 -18.15
N ARG A 384 -15.59 4.53 -18.63
CA ARG A 384 -14.95 4.15 -19.88
C ARG A 384 -15.54 4.88 -21.10
N GLU A 385 -16.86 5.06 -21.16
CA GLU A 385 -17.52 5.81 -22.23
C GLU A 385 -17.04 7.27 -22.29
N ARG A 386 -16.82 7.91 -21.14
CA ARG A 386 -16.31 9.30 -21.06
C ARG A 386 -14.85 9.43 -21.49
N HIS A 387 -14.07 8.37 -21.33
CA HIS A 387 -12.63 8.34 -21.60
C HIS A 387 -12.27 7.44 -22.80
N SER A 388 -13.26 7.01 -23.60
CA SER A 388 -13.00 6.30 -24.86
C SER A 388 -12.43 7.29 -25.87
N PHE A 389 -11.21 7.03 -26.31
CA PHE A 389 -10.53 7.70 -27.41
C PHE A 389 -10.56 6.81 -28.65
#